data_e76c8411ab862c79e36589d50c477198
#
_entry.id   e76c8411ab862c79e36589d50c477198
#
_cell.length_a   1.000
_cell.length_b   1.000
_cell.length_c   1.000
_cell.angle_alpha   90.00
_cell.angle_beta   90.00
_cell.angle_gamma   90.00
#
_symmetry.space_group_name_H-M   'P 1'
#
loop_
_entity.id
_entity.type
_entity.pdbx_description
1 polymer ?
#
loop_
_entity_poly.entity_id
_entity_poly.type
_entity_poly.pdbx_seq_one_letter_code
_entity_poly.pdbx_strand_id
1 'polypeptide(L)'
;EHLKEYGWEYIVVDIQWYEPYAATNEYHPFADVVMDEYGRLLPAVNRFPSAANGAGFGPLAEYVHSLGLKFGIHIMRGIPRQAVHQNTKIMNSDRHAREIAKTNSICAWNTDMYGVDPEERRGTGIL
;
A
#
# COMPACT_ATOMS: atom_id res chain seq x y z
N GLU A 1 2.78 21.69 -13.82
CA GLU A 1 2.06 22.96 -13.57
C GLU A 1 1.00 23.23 -14.63
N HIS A 2 1.31 23.03 -15.93
CA HIS A 2 0.39 23.34 -17.03
C HIS A 2 -0.84 22.42 -17.14
N LEU A 3 -0.80 21.20 -16.59
CA LEU A 3 -1.91 20.25 -16.71
C LEU A 3 -3.20 20.73 -16.04
N LYS A 4 -3.10 21.58 -15.02
CA LYS A 4 -4.27 22.15 -14.33
C LYS A 4 -5.13 23.01 -15.27
N GLU A 5 -4.53 23.72 -16.18
CA GLU A 5 -5.22 24.57 -17.18
C GLU A 5 -6.12 23.73 -18.12
N TYR A 6 -5.81 22.43 -18.23
CA TYR A 6 -6.58 21.46 -19.02
C TYR A 6 -7.55 20.61 -18.20
N GLY A 7 -7.84 21.02 -16.95
CA GLY A 7 -8.81 20.35 -16.07
C GLY A 7 -8.27 19.17 -15.29
N TRP A 8 -6.96 18.93 -15.28
CA TRP A 8 -6.35 17.92 -14.40
C TRP A 8 -6.29 18.44 -12.98
N GLU A 9 -6.90 17.70 -12.05
CA GLU A 9 -7.00 18.09 -10.64
C GLU A 9 -6.23 17.17 -9.69
N TYR A 10 -5.94 15.96 -10.12
CA TYR A 10 -5.37 14.91 -9.27
C TYR A 10 -4.00 14.45 -9.75
N ILE A 11 -3.09 14.27 -8.79
CA ILE A 11 -1.87 13.47 -8.95
C ILE A 11 -2.04 12.24 -8.09
N VAL A 12 -1.98 11.06 -8.69
CA VAL A 12 -2.17 9.78 -8.00
C VAL A 12 -0.90 8.94 -8.15
N VAL A 13 -0.38 8.48 -7.01
CA VAL A 13 0.66 7.45 -7.00
C VAL A 13 -0.01 6.09 -7.18
N ASP A 14 0.33 5.40 -8.26
CA ASP A 14 -0.26 4.12 -8.61
C ASP A 14 0.31 2.98 -7.75
N ILE A 15 -0.25 1.78 -7.90
CA ILE A 15 0.12 0.61 -7.10
C ILE A 15 1.61 0.30 -7.11
N GLN A 16 2.04 -0.56 -6.18
CA GLN A 16 3.43 -0.97 -5.98
C GLN A 16 4.39 0.18 -5.60
N TRP A 17 3.88 1.29 -5.09
CA TRP A 17 4.72 2.33 -4.49
C TRP A 17 5.52 1.83 -3.26
N TYR A 18 5.11 0.71 -2.70
CA TYR A 18 5.71 -0.01 -1.58
C TYR A 18 6.75 -1.05 -2.02
N GLU A 19 6.92 -1.29 -3.31
CA GLU A 19 7.88 -2.26 -3.85
C GLU A 19 9.17 -1.55 -4.31
N PRO A 20 10.34 -1.85 -3.71
CA PRO A 20 11.60 -1.19 -4.05
C PRO A 20 12.05 -1.39 -5.49
N TYR A 21 11.70 -2.53 -6.09
CA TYR A 21 12.17 -2.96 -7.41
C TYR A 21 11.06 -3.02 -8.47
N ALA A 22 9.92 -2.38 -8.21
CA ALA A 22 8.81 -2.38 -9.17
C ALA A 22 9.27 -1.92 -10.56
N ALA A 23 8.92 -2.72 -11.57
CA ALA A 23 9.23 -2.44 -12.97
C ALA A 23 8.05 -1.76 -13.67
N THR A 24 8.30 -1.15 -14.83
CA THR A 24 7.27 -0.43 -15.59
C THR A 24 6.51 -1.32 -16.57
N ASN A 25 7.03 -2.50 -16.87
CA ASN A 25 6.56 -3.38 -17.93
C ASN A 25 5.94 -4.69 -17.44
N GLU A 26 6.17 -5.07 -16.18
CA GLU A 26 5.63 -6.30 -15.60
C GLU A 26 5.55 -6.21 -14.07
N TYR A 27 4.66 -6.99 -13.47
CA TYR A 27 4.59 -7.17 -12.04
C TYR A 27 5.48 -8.34 -11.61
N HIS A 28 6.33 -8.11 -10.61
CA HIS A 28 7.15 -9.18 -10.05
C HIS A 28 6.26 -10.08 -9.17
N PRO A 29 6.17 -11.38 -9.48
CA PRO A 29 5.43 -12.29 -8.63
C PRO A 29 6.15 -12.43 -7.28
N PHE A 30 5.37 -12.38 -6.20
CA PHE A 30 5.88 -12.53 -4.82
C PHE A 30 6.92 -11.50 -4.41
N ALA A 31 6.79 -10.26 -4.90
CA ALA A 31 7.70 -9.17 -4.57
C ALA A 31 7.78 -8.92 -3.07
N ASP A 32 8.99 -8.58 -2.61
CA ASP A 32 9.18 -8.05 -1.27
C ASP A 32 8.65 -6.61 -1.20
N VAL A 33 7.85 -6.33 -0.18
CA VAL A 33 7.22 -5.03 0.03
C VAL A 33 7.80 -4.34 1.27
N VAL A 34 7.87 -3.01 1.23
CA VAL A 34 8.21 -2.22 2.41
C VAL A 34 6.98 -2.09 3.27
N MET A 35 7.06 -2.56 4.50
CA MET A 35 5.96 -2.49 5.47
C MET A 35 6.48 -2.29 6.88
N ASP A 36 5.62 -1.82 7.78
CA ASP A 36 5.93 -1.73 9.20
C ASP A 36 5.67 -3.06 9.95
N GLU A 37 5.88 -3.03 11.25
CA GLU A 37 5.69 -4.18 12.16
C GLU A 37 4.26 -4.72 12.21
N TYR A 38 3.28 -3.94 11.77
CA TYR A 38 1.87 -4.33 11.69
C TYR A 38 1.45 -4.77 10.27
N GLY A 39 2.39 -4.83 9.34
CA GLY A 39 2.11 -5.16 7.93
C GLY A 39 1.47 -4.04 7.13
N ARG A 40 1.51 -2.78 7.63
CA ARG A 40 1.05 -1.61 6.87
C ARG A 40 2.11 -1.22 5.85
N LEU A 41 1.70 -1.01 4.62
CA LEU A 41 2.59 -0.66 3.53
C LEU A 41 3.21 0.73 3.74
N LEU A 42 4.50 0.83 3.46
CA LEU A 42 5.28 2.06 3.51
C LEU A 42 5.86 2.37 2.13
N PRO A 43 6.02 3.65 1.76
CA PRO A 43 6.67 4.02 0.50
C PRO A 43 8.11 3.51 0.43
N ALA A 44 8.47 2.92 -0.70
CA ALA A 44 9.84 2.49 -0.95
C ALA A 44 10.76 3.72 -1.10
N VAL A 45 11.60 3.98 -0.11
CA VAL A 45 12.41 5.21 0.00
C VAL A 45 13.36 5.41 -1.17
N ASN A 46 13.87 4.33 -1.77
CA ASN A 46 14.70 4.41 -2.98
C ASN A 46 13.97 4.99 -4.19
N ARG A 47 12.64 4.86 -4.22
CA ARG A 47 11.76 5.43 -5.29
C ARG A 47 11.10 6.73 -4.85
N PHE A 48 10.84 6.89 -3.57
CA PHE A 48 10.22 8.07 -2.95
C PHE A 48 11.11 8.62 -1.83
N PRO A 49 12.24 9.29 -2.16
CA PRO A 49 13.22 9.73 -1.15
C PRO A 49 12.65 10.67 -0.09
N SER A 50 11.62 11.45 -0.44
CA SER A 50 10.94 12.34 0.51
C SER A 50 10.16 11.59 1.60
N ALA A 51 9.92 10.29 1.44
CA ALA A 51 9.26 9.45 2.44
C ALA A 51 10.21 8.93 3.54
N ALA A 52 11.50 9.26 3.48
CA ALA A 52 12.49 8.84 4.46
C ALA A 52 12.12 9.27 5.89
N ASN A 53 12.72 8.58 6.88
CA ASN A 53 12.54 8.89 8.30
C ASN A 53 11.09 8.84 8.81
N GLY A 54 10.27 8.01 8.19
CA GLY A 54 8.86 7.86 8.57
C GLY A 54 7.93 8.97 8.07
N ALA A 55 8.40 9.86 7.20
CA ALA A 55 7.59 10.95 6.66
C ALA A 55 6.44 10.49 5.75
N GLY A 56 6.50 9.25 5.23
CA GLY A 56 5.49 8.73 4.34
C GLY A 56 5.29 9.61 3.10
N PHE A 57 4.07 9.73 2.62
CA PHE A 57 3.76 10.61 1.49
C PHE A 57 3.46 12.07 1.89
N GLY A 58 3.61 12.42 3.18
CA GLY A 58 3.34 13.78 3.67
C GLY A 58 4.02 14.88 2.83
N PRO A 59 5.37 14.87 2.70
CA PRO A 59 6.09 15.91 1.94
C PRO A 59 5.69 15.96 0.46
N LEU A 60 5.42 14.82 -0.17
CA LEU A 60 4.97 14.77 -1.56
C LEU A 60 3.56 15.33 -1.71
N ALA A 61 2.65 14.99 -0.79
CA ALA A 61 1.29 15.51 -0.77
C ALA A 61 1.27 17.04 -0.57
N GLU A 62 2.08 17.56 0.35
CA GLU A 62 2.22 19.00 0.58
C GLU A 62 2.71 19.73 -0.69
N TYR A 63 3.70 19.17 -1.37
CA TYR A 63 4.18 19.71 -2.64
C TYR A 63 3.06 19.74 -3.70
N VAL A 64 2.33 18.65 -3.88
CA VAL A 64 1.22 18.58 -4.85
C VAL A 64 0.12 19.59 -4.49
N HIS A 65 -0.23 19.71 -3.21
CA HIS A 65 -1.20 20.70 -2.74
C HIS A 65 -0.72 22.15 -2.99
N SER A 66 0.58 22.42 -2.85
CA SER A 66 1.13 23.75 -3.13
C SER A 66 0.96 24.18 -4.60
N LEU A 67 0.83 23.21 -5.50
CA LEU A 67 0.50 23.44 -6.92
C LEU A 67 -1.01 23.61 -7.17
N GLY A 68 -1.83 23.57 -6.12
CA GLY A 68 -3.29 23.63 -6.19
C GLY A 68 -3.93 22.37 -6.77
N LEU A 69 -3.24 21.23 -6.70
CA LEU A 69 -3.72 19.91 -7.12
C LEU A 69 -4.07 19.05 -5.92
N LYS A 70 -4.84 18.01 -6.13
CA LYS A 70 -5.20 17.01 -5.12
C LYS A 70 -4.24 15.82 -5.22
N PHE A 71 -3.85 15.27 -4.08
CA PHE A 71 -2.98 14.08 -4.00
C PHE A 71 -3.79 12.84 -3.64
N GLY A 72 -3.48 11.72 -4.27
CA GLY A 72 -4.08 10.43 -3.99
C GLY A 72 -3.07 9.29 -4.09
N ILE A 73 -3.40 8.17 -3.50
CA ILE A 73 -2.66 6.91 -3.64
C ILE A 73 -3.62 5.79 -4.04
N HIS A 74 -3.16 4.90 -4.89
CA HIS A 74 -3.86 3.66 -5.20
C HIS A 74 -3.37 2.56 -4.26
N ILE A 75 -4.29 1.83 -3.64
CA ILE A 75 -3.97 0.74 -2.71
C ILE A 75 -4.63 -0.54 -3.21
N MET A 76 -3.85 -1.61 -3.30
CA MET A 76 -4.40 -2.95 -3.54
C MET A 76 -5.21 -3.40 -2.33
N ARG A 77 -6.34 -4.05 -2.60
CA ARG A 77 -7.17 -4.66 -1.55
C ARG A 77 -6.48 -5.84 -0.90
N GLY A 78 -6.75 -6.07 0.37
CA GLY A 78 -6.31 -7.27 1.06
C GLY A 78 -5.20 -7.02 2.07
N ILE A 79 -4.46 -8.07 2.38
CA ILE A 79 -3.35 -8.05 3.32
C ILE A 79 -2.06 -8.45 2.60
N PRO A 80 -0.91 -7.78 2.82
CA PRO A 80 0.35 -8.14 2.19
C PRO A 80 0.70 -9.61 2.46
N ARG A 81 1.07 -10.33 1.41
CA ARG A 81 1.52 -11.74 1.55
C ARG A 81 2.69 -11.86 2.51
N GLN A 82 3.60 -10.90 2.47
CA GLN A 82 4.73 -10.81 3.38
C GLN A 82 4.29 -10.69 4.84
N ALA A 83 3.25 -9.89 5.13
CA ALA A 83 2.68 -9.77 6.47
C ALA A 83 2.09 -11.11 6.95
N VAL A 84 1.41 -11.84 6.06
CA VAL A 84 0.89 -13.17 6.38
C VAL A 84 2.02 -14.18 6.59
N HIS A 85 3.07 -14.13 5.77
CA HIS A 85 4.24 -15.01 5.93
C HIS A 85 4.94 -14.77 7.27
N GLN A 86 5.17 -13.52 7.64
CA GLN A 86 5.78 -13.11 8.91
C GLN A 86 4.83 -13.22 10.11
N ASN A 87 3.53 -13.38 9.85
CA ASN A 87 2.46 -13.41 10.86
C ASN A 87 2.45 -12.16 11.74
N THR A 88 2.53 -10.98 11.12
CA THR A 88 2.55 -9.70 11.83
C THR A 88 1.31 -9.54 12.70
N LYS A 89 1.46 -8.82 13.82
CA LYS A 89 0.32 -8.44 14.67
C LYS A 89 -0.53 -7.40 13.93
N ILE A 90 -1.85 -7.49 14.08
CA ILE A 90 -2.76 -6.46 13.57
C ILE A 90 -2.81 -5.32 14.57
N MET A 91 -2.64 -4.10 14.08
CA MET A 91 -2.66 -2.91 14.91
C MET A 91 -3.99 -2.78 15.67
N ASN A 92 -3.91 -2.47 16.96
CA ASN A 92 -5.06 -2.35 17.87
C ASN A 92 -5.92 -3.63 18.01
N SER A 93 -5.32 -4.80 17.80
CA SER A 93 -5.99 -6.09 17.90
C SER A 93 -5.06 -7.11 18.57
N ASP A 94 -5.65 -8.15 19.16
CA ASP A 94 -4.89 -9.32 19.66
C ASP A 94 -4.64 -10.35 18.54
N ARG A 95 -5.17 -10.12 17.35
CA ARG A 95 -5.04 -11.02 16.21
C ARG A 95 -3.79 -10.77 15.38
N HIS A 96 -3.43 -11.79 14.61
CA HIS A 96 -2.30 -11.77 13.68
C HIS A 96 -2.76 -11.97 12.23
N ALA A 97 -1.90 -11.63 11.30
CA ALA A 97 -2.18 -11.63 9.87
C ALA A 97 -2.69 -12.97 9.33
N ARG A 98 -2.18 -14.10 9.83
CA ARG A 98 -2.62 -15.44 9.40
C ARG A 98 -4.05 -15.78 9.79
N GLU A 99 -4.54 -15.19 10.86
CA GLU A 99 -5.88 -15.48 11.39
C GLU A 99 -6.99 -14.83 10.55
N ILE A 100 -6.65 -13.77 9.81
CA ILE A 100 -7.61 -13.03 8.99
C ILE A 100 -7.37 -13.16 7.49
N ALA A 101 -6.26 -13.76 7.08
CA ALA A 101 -5.91 -13.90 5.68
C ALA A 101 -6.68 -15.04 5.01
N LYS A 102 -7.24 -14.75 3.83
CA LYS A 102 -7.83 -15.73 2.94
C LYS A 102 -6.85 -16.05 1.81
N THR A 103 -5.98 -17.02 2.04
CA THR A 103 -4.83 -17.30 1.17
C THR A 103 -5.19 -17.89 -0.20
N ASN A 104 -6.42 -18.41 -0.37
CA ASN A 104 -6.95 -18.85 -1.66
C ASN A 104 -7.64 -17.71 -2.44
N SER A 105 -7.65 -16.49 -1.91
CA SER A 105 -8.15 -15.30 -2.58
C SER A 105 -6.99 -14.37 -2.90
N ILE A 106 -6.55 -14.41 -4.16
CA ILE A 106 -5.44 -13.60 -4.68
C ILE A 106 -5.88 -12.83 -5.91
N CYS A 107 -5.17 -11.77 -6.25
CA CYS A 107 -5.28 -11.13 -7.54
C CYS A 107 -4.35 -11.83 -8.54
N ALA A 108 -4.88 -12.36 -9.65
CA ALA A 108 -4.10 -13.20 -10.56
C ALA A 108 -2.98 -12.42 -11.30
N TRP A 109 -3.17 -11.14 -11.55
CA TRP A 109 -2.20 -10.30 -12.26
C TRP A 109 -1.25 -9.54 -11.32
N ASN A 110 -1.58 -9.42 -10.04
CA ASN A 110 -0.71 -8.84 -9.02
C ASN A 110 -0.84 -9.66 -7.73
N THR A 111 0.21 -10.38 -7.39
CA THR A 111 0.20 -11.37 -6.31
C THR A 111 0.65 -10.81 -4.95
N ASP A 112 0.76 -9.50 -4.79
CA ASP A 112 1.28 -8.86 -3.58
C ASP A 112 0.40 -9.10 -2.34
N MET A 113 -0.90 -9.32 -2.57
CA MET A 113 -1.90 -9.38 -1.51
C MET A 113 -2.68 -10.70 -1.49
N TYR A 114 -3.03 -11.14 -0.29
CA TYR A 114 -4.11 -12.10 -0.07
C TYR A 114 -5.42 -11.39 0.22
N GLY A 115 -6.54 -12.05 -0.02
CA GLY A 115 -7.84 -11.58 0.48
C GLY A 115 -7.90 -11.59 2.01
N VAL A 116 -8.91 -10.93 2.55
CA VAL A 116 -9.24 -10.96 3.99
C VAL A 116 -10.53 -11.74 4.15
N ASP A 117 -10.59 -12.59 5.18
CA ASP A 117 -11.82 -13.31 5.50
C ASP A 117 -12.88 -12.35 6.04
N PRO A 118 -14.04 -12.23 5.39
CA PRO A 118 -15.07 -11.29 5.80
C PRO A 118 -15.74 -11.65 7.14
N GLU A 119 -15.73 -12.92 7.54
CA GLU A 119 -16.30 -13.35 8.82
C GLU A 119 -15.39 -12.95 9.97
N GLU A 120 -14.09 -13.11 9.81
CA GLU A 120 -13.09 -12.68 10.78
C GLU A 120 -13.00 -11.15 10.89
N ARG A 121 -13.27 -10.43 9.80
CA ARG A 121 -13.30 -8.97 9.76
C ARG A 121 -14.34 -8.35 10.70
N ARG A 122 -15.48 -9.01 10.89
CA ARG A 122 -16.56 -8.52 11.78
C ARG A 122 -16.16 -8.53 13.25
N GLY A 123 -15.24 -9.41 13.64
CA GLY A 123 -14.75 -9.51 15.02
C GLY A 123 -13.63 -8.54 15.38
N THR A 124 -12.98 -7.90 14.40
CA THR A 124 -11.78 -7.06 14.63
C THR A 124 -12.05 -5.56 14.65
N GLY A 125 -13.24 -5.10 14.29
CA GLY A 125 -13.53 -3.66 14.19
C GLY A 125 -12.68 -2.91 13.15
N ILE A 126 -11.99 -3.64 12.27
CA ILE A 126 -11.19 -3.06 11.19
C ILE A 126 -12.12 -2.68 10.04
N LEU A 127 -12.36 -1.39 9.88
CA LEU A 127 -12.92 -0.79 8.68
C LEU A 127 -11.78 -0.32 7.79
#